data_8fae2fe6d2f9cf529268564c3f91e835
#
_entry.id   8fae2fe6d2f9cf529268564c3f91e835
#
_cell.length_a   1.000
_cell.length_b   1.000
_cell.length_c   1.000
_cell.angle_alpha   90.00
_cell.angle_beta   90.00
_cell.angle_gamma   90.00
#
_symmetry.space_group_name_H-M   'P 1'
#
loop_
_entity.id
_entity.type
_entity.pdbx_description
1 polymer ?
#
loop_
_entity_poly.entity_id
_entity_poly.type
_entity_poly.pdbx_seq_one_letter_code
_entity_poly.pdbx_strand_id
1 'polypeptide(L)'
;MRFAPLFALLSLVACDVQINAGEVTREDRTVDAFSRVDTSGMFDVEIDVGGPEAVSIVCGERLIEDIITEVDSNDTLNISVREGTQWTGVGQCEVHVRVPELTYASTQGSGDLDIDGATAALTTVFNEGSGDVLATGTAMALEQIRTEGSGGITIEGIDTDAVVVALEGSGGLDLSGRANFVDVSVEGSGDADAEDLITVDADVRLLGSGSVSLTVTGSADVALMGSGDVELHGNPQVTSDVSGSGEVRVD
;
A
#
# COMPACT_ATOMS: atom_id res chain seq x y z
N MET A 1 -27.91 25.50 -60.56
CA MET A 1 -27.26 24.26 -60.19
C MET A 1 -26.60 24.48 -58.83
N ARG A 2 -27.17 23.94 -57.76
CA ARG A 2 -26.63 24.03 -56.39
C ARG A 2 -26.10 22.65 -56.03
N PHE A 3 -24.79 22.54 -55.84
CA PHE A 3 -24.16 21.32 -55.30
C PHE A 3 -24.25 21.33 -53.77
N ALA A 4 -24.92 20.32 -53.20
CA ALA A 4 -24.90 20.03 -51.78
C ALA A 4 -23.72 19.09 -51.47
N PRO A 5 -22.93 19.37 -50.42
CA PRO A 5 -21.89 18.40 -49.99
C PRO A 5 -22.51 17.27 -49.18
N LEU A 6 -22.24 16.04 -49.61
CA LEU A 6 -22.56 14.81 -48.91
C LEU A 6 -21.58 14.61 -47.77
N PHE A 7 -22.02 14.85 -46.53
CA PHE A 7 -21.25 14.49 -45.34
C PHE A 7 -21.44 12.99 -45.06
N ALA A 8 -20.39 12.23 -45.33
CA ALA A 8 -20.32 10.83 -44.90
C ALA A 8 -20.03 10.81 -43.38
N LEU A 9 -21.01 10.42 -42.58
CA LEU A 9 -20.81 10.06 -41.18
C LEU A 9 -20.00 8.74 -41.12
N LEU A 10 -18.73 8.83 -40.77
CA LEU A 10 -17.93 7.68 -40.37
C LEU A 10 -18.32 7.31 -38.95
N SER A 11 -19.21 6.31 -38.77
CA SER A 11 -19.47 5.71 -37.47
C SER A 11 -18.25 4.86 -37.08
N LEU A 12 -17.45 5.37 -36.17
CA LEU A 12 -16.49 4.54 -35.43
C LEU A 12 -17.29 3.54 -34.59
N VAL A 13 -17.37 2.30 -35.06
CA VAL A 13 -17.74 1.18 -34.22
C VAL A 13 -16.58 0.96 -33.27
N ALA A 14 -16.68 1.47 -32.06
CA ALA A 14 -15.84 1.01 -30.96
C ALA A 14 -16.20 -0.46 -30.76
N CYS A 15 -15.27 -1.36 -31.09
CA CYS A 15 -15.37 -2.77 -30.74
C CYS A 15 -15.11 -2.83 -29.23
N ASP A 16 -16.16 -2.79 -28.42
CA ASP A 16 -16.12 -3.20 -27.03
C ASP A 16 -15.90 -4.73 -27.04
N VAL A 17 -14.64 -5.14 -26.94
CA VAL A 17 -14.33 -6.54 -26.67
C VAL A 17 -14.58 -6.74 -25.18
N GLN A 18 -15.79 -7.06 -24.80
CA GLN A 18 -16.09 -7.58 -23.47
C GLN A 18 -15.44 -8.96 -23.37
N ILE A 19 -14.34 -9.08 -22.66
CA ILE A 19 -13.81 -10.37 -22.25
C ILE A 19 -14.79 -10.93 -21.22
N ASN A 20 -15.51 -11.96 -21.62
CA ASN A 20 -16.37 -12.71 -20.72
C ASN A 20 -15.44 -13.56 -19.82
N ALA A 21 -15.27 -13.16 -18.57
CA ALA A 21 -14.43 -13.83 -17.58
C ALA A 21 -14.89 -15.27 -17.24
N GLY A 22 -16.09 -15.68 -17.73
CA GLY A 22 -16.70 -16.95 -17.37
C GLY A 22 -17.52 -16.85 -16.09
N GLU A 23 -17.92 -18.00 -15.55
CA GLU A 23 -18.55 -18.06 -14.23
C GLU A 23 -17.48 -17.85 -13.15
N VAL A 24 -17.86 -17.13 -12.06
CA VAL A 24 -16.97 -16.99 -10.91
C VAL A 24 -16.82 -18.33 -10.23
N THR A 25 -15.61 -18.77 -10.04
CA THR A 25 -15.26 -20.03 -9.41
C THR A 25 -14.17 -19.82 -8.35
N ARG A 26 -14.04 -20.79 -7.46
CA ARG A 26 -12.97 -20.83 -6.45
C ARG A 26 -12.02 -22.00 -6.76
N GLU A 27 -10.73 -21.71 -6.70
CA GLU A 27 -9.69 -22.71 -6.84
C GLU A 27 -8.72 -22.64 -5.67
N ASP A 28 -8.54 -23.75 -4.96
CA ASP A 28 -7.54 -23.85 -3.90
C ASP A 28 -6.18 -24.18 -4.51
N ARG A 29 -5.14 -23.49 -4.09
CA ARG A 29 -3.77 -23.66 -4.54
C ARG A 29 -2.96 -24.47 -3.53
N THR A 30 -2.12 -25.37 -4.02
CA THR A 30 -1.14 -26.05 -3.19
C THR A 30 0.19 -25.36 -3.37
N VAL A 31 0.72 -24.79 -2.29
CA VAL A 31 1.99 -24.05 -2.26
C VAL A 31 2.88 -24.62 -1.17
N ASP A 32 4.18 -24.38 -1.24
CA ASP A 32 5.11 -24.66 -0.15
C ASP A 32 4.87 -23.65 1.00
N ALA A 33 5.44 -23.93 2.18
CA ALA A 33 5.31 -23.05 3.34
C ALA A 33 5.97 -21.69 3.08
N PHE A 34 5.31 -20.62 3.59
CA PHE A 34 5.78 -19.24 3.41
C PHE A 34 5.49 -18.41 4.67
N SER A 35 6.20 -17.29 4.80
CA SER A 35 5.96 -16.29 5.84
C SER A 35 6.00 -14.86 5.27
N ARG A 36 6.15 -14.73 3.97
CA ARG A 36 6.25 -13.48 3.23
C ARG A 36 5.28 -13.52 2.05
N VAL A 37 4.67 -12.39 1.73
CA VAL A 37 3.75 -12.28 0.60
C VAL A 37 4.16 -11.08 -0.27
N ASP A 38 4.30 -11.33 -1.57
CA ASP A 38 4.52 -10.31 -2.58
C ASP A 38 3.46 -10.45 -3.67
N THR A 39 2.73 -9.36 -3.94
CA THR A 39 1.65 -9.38 -4.92
C THR A 39 1.92 -8.42 -6.06
N SER A 40 1.62 -8.82 -7.28
CA SER A 40 1.72 -7.94 -8.43
C SER A 40 0.58 -8.16 -9.41
N GLY A 41 -0.31 -7.16 -9.54
CA GLY A 41 -1.46 -7.30 -10.41
C GLY A 41 -2.55 -6.25 -10.23
N MET A 42 -3.75 -6.61 -10.71
CA MET A 42 -4.97 -5.80 -10.61
C MET A 42 -6.05 -6.56 -9.83
N PHE A 43 -5.67 -7.51 -9.02
CA PHE A 43 -6.56 -8.31 -8.18
C PHE A 43 -6.30 -7.98 -6.72
N ASP A 44 -7.34 -8.09 -5.92
CA ASP A 44 -7.26 -7.82 -4.51
C ASP A 44 -6.76 -9.06 -3.76
N VAL A 45 -6.03 -8.86 -2.67
CA VAL A 45 -5.48 -9.93 -1.85
C VAL A 45 -5.87 -9.72 -0.39
N GLU A 46 -6.54 -10.70 0.18
CA GLU A 46 -6.86 -10.75 1.61
C GLU A 46 -5.93 -11.74 2.33
N ILE A 47 -5.28 -11.30 3.38
CA ILE A 47 -4.37 -12.12 4.20
C ILE A 47 -4.92 -12.24 5.62
N ASP A 48 -5.34 -13.45 6.01
CA ASP A 48 -5.69 -13.80 7.39
C ASP A 48 -4.46 -14.35 8.11
N VAL A 49 -3.94 -13.66 9.12
CA VAL A 49 -2.81 -14.14 9.94
C VAL A 49 -3.30 -14.90 11.15
N GLY A 50 -2.72 -16.08 11.41
CA GLY A 50 -2.97 -16.88 12.63
C GLY A 50 -3.69 -18.22 12.42
N GLY A 51 -3.80 -18.69 11.17
CA GLY A 51 -4.42 -20.01 10.85
C GLY A 51 -3.47 -20.93 10.11
N PRO A 52 -3.90 -22.15 9.77
CA PRO A 52 -3.12 -23.02 8.91
C PRO A 52 -3.00 -22.42 7.52
N GLU A 53 -1.86 -22.62 6.87
CA GLU A 53 -1.60 -22.15 5.52
C GLU A 53 -2.69 -22.59 4.53
N ALA A 54 -3.18 -21.65 3.77
CA ALA A 54 -4.11 -21.90 2.67
C ALA A 54 -4.05 -20.75 1.68
N VAL A 55 -4.12 -21.06 0.40
CA VAL A 55 -4.23 -20.08 -0.68
C VAL A 55 -5.38 -20.50 -1.58
N SER A 56 -6.29 -19.57 -1.85
CA SER A 56 -7.38 -19.81 -2.80
C SER A 56 -7.66 -18.55 -3.64
N ILE A 57 -8.08 -18.77 -4.86
CA ILE A 57 -8.39 -17.71 -5.81
C ILE A 57 -9.86 -17.79 -6.14
N VAL A 58 -10.56 -16.67 -6.05
CA VAL A 58 -11.95 -16.49 -6.47
C VAL A 58 -11.97 -15.57 -7.69
N CYS A 59 -12.26 -16.11 -8.84
CA CYS A 59 -12.13 -15.40 -10.09
C CYS A 59 -13.02 -16.01 -11.17
N GLY A 60 -13.20 -15.30 -12.28
CA GLY A 60 -13.78 -15.91 -13.48
C GLY A 60 -12.94 -17.07 -13.98
N GLU A 61 -13.55 -18.21 -14.31
CA GLU A 61 -12.86 -19.47 -14.67
C GLU A 61 -11.79 -19.31 -15.78
N ARG A 62 -11.94 -18.31 -16.63
CA ARG A 62 -10.98 -18.03 -17.73
C ARG A 62 -9.79 -17.19 -17.31
N LEU A 63 -9.88 -16.53 -16.17
CA LEU A 63 -8.82 -15.65 -15.62
C LEU A 63 -8.02 -16.36 -14.55
N ILE A 64 -8.62 -17.33 -13.86
CA ILE A 64 -8.02 -18.01 -12.70
C ILE A 64 -6.71 -18.72 -13.04
N GLU A 65 -6.59 -19.25 -14.26
CA GLU A 65 -5.38 -19.92 -14.74
C GLU A 65 -4.22 -18.95 -15.02
N ASP A 66 -4.52 -17.65 -15.15
CA ASP A 66 -3.54 -16.61 -15.38
C ASP A 66 -2.95 -16.04 -14.09
N ILE A 67 -3.56 -16.32 -12.94
CA ILE A 67 -3.00 -15.97 -11.64
C ILE A 67 -2.02 -17.07 -11.23
N ILE A 68 -0.77 -16.67 -11.05
CA ILE A 68 0.33 -17.54 -10.65
C ILE A 68 0.58 -17.36 -9.16
N THR A 69 0.75 -18.48 -8.45
CA THR A 69 1.09 -18.51 -7.02
C THR A 69 2.28 -19.42 -6.83
N GLU A 70 3.44 -18.86 -6.53
CA GLU A 70 4.70 -19.60 -6.39
C GLU A 70 5.45 -19.14 -5.14
N VAL A 71 6.00 -20.06 -4.37
CA VAL A 71 6.87 -19.74 -3.23
C VAL A 71 8.33 -19.81 -3.67
N ASP A 72 9.07 -18.75 -3.42
CA ASP A 72 10.48 -18.66 -3.76
C ASP A 72 11.41 -19.20 -2.65
N SER A 73 12.73 -19.13 -2.89
CA SER A 73 13.75 -19.61 -1.94
C SER A 73 13.89 -18.76 -0.66
N ASN A 74 13.18 -17.63 -0.56
CA ASN A 74 13.16 -16.75 0.61
C ASN A 74 11.86 -16.89 1.42
N ASP A 75 11.12 -17.98 1.20
CA ASP A 75 9.81 -18.24 1.79
C ASP A 75 8.78 -17.15 1.46
N THR A 76 8.88 -16.55 0.24
CA THR A 76 7.96 -15.53 -0.25
C THR A 76 6.95 -16.17 -1.19
N LEU A 77 5.67 -16.09 -0.85
CA LEU A 77 4.56 -16.37 -1.76
C LEU A 77 4.43 -15.21 -2.75
N ASN A 78 4.81 -15.45 -3.98
CA ASN A 78 4.66 -14.51 -5.10
C ASN A 78 3.32 -14.77 -5.78
N ILE A 79 2.45 -13.76 -5.81
CA ILE A 79 1.14 -13.79 -6.46
C ILE A 79 1.17 -12.80 -7.61
N SER A 80 1.08 -13.30 -8.83
CA SER A 80 1.25 -12.46 -10.02
C SER A 80 0.34 -12.87 -11.16
N VAL A 81 0.23 -12.01 -12.17
CA VAL A 81 -0.44 -12.34 -13.43
C VAL A 81 0.57 -12.89 -14.42
N ARG A 82 0.23 -13.96 -15.13
CA ARG A 82 1.06 -14.56 -16.19
C ARG A 82 1.52 -13.50 -17.20
N GLU A 83 2.79 -13.47 -17.49
CA GLU A 83 3.40 -12.52 -18.41
C GLU A 83 2.72 -12.56 -19.79
N GLY A 84 2.40 -11.39 -20.33
CA GLY A 84 1.72 -11.25 -21.63
C GLY A 84 0.19 -11.36 -21.57
N THR A 85 -0.39 -11.61 -20.43
CA THR A 85 -1.84 -11.58 -20.22
C THR A 85 -2.33 -10.13 -20.27
N GLN A 86 -3.35 -9.88 -21.09
CA GLN A 86 -4.04 -8.59 -21.13
C GLN A 86 -5.44 -8.75 -20.56
N TRP A 87 -5.65 -8.33 -19.34
CA TRP A 87 -6.98 -8.26 -18.74
C TRP A 87 -7.64 -6.94 -19.13
N THR A 88 -8.63 -7.01 -20.03
CA THR A 88 -9.43 -5.85 -20.43
C THR A 88 -10.86 -6.08 -20.01
N GLY A 89 -11.35 -5.31 -19.06
CA GLY A 89 -12.73 -5.41 -18.58
C GLY A 89 -12.91 -6.46 -17.49
N VAL A 90 -12.70 -6.05 -16.32
CA VAL A 90 -12.47 -6.74 -15.06
C VAL A 90 -13.70 -7.50 -14.57
N GLY A 91 -13.59 -8.83 -14.49
CA GLY A 91 -14.24 -9.54 -13.39
C GLY A 91 -13.34 -9.37 -12.16
N GLN A 92 -13.88 -9.07 -10.99
CA GLN A 92 -13.12 -9.00 -9.76
C GLN A 92 -12.48 -10.35 -9.51
N CYS A 93 -11.17 -10.38 -9.44
CA CYS A 93 -10.41 -11.51 -8.94
C CYS A 93 -9.92 -11.18 -7.55
N GLU A 94 -10.04 -12.12 -6.66
CA GLU A 94 -9.67 -11.98 -5.26
C GLU A 94 -8.85 -13.21 -4.85
N VAL A 95 -7.75 -12.98 -4.16
CA VAL A 95 -6.89 -14.05 -3.66
C VAL A 95 -6.94 -14.02 -2.14
N HIS A 96 -7.40 -15.13 -1.54
CA HIS A 96 -7.44 -15.29 -0.10
C HIS A 96 -6.23 -16.10 0.35
N VAL A 97 -5.44 -15.53 1.21
CA VAL A 97 -4.24 -16.12 1.79
C VAL A 97 -4.45 -16.30 3.29
N ARG A 98 -4.13 -17.46 3.80
CA ARG A 98 -4.02 -17.68 5.24
C ARG A 98 -2.63 -18.14 5.57
N VAL A 99 -2.04 -17.56 6.60
CA VAL A 99 -0.66 -17.86 7.01
C VAL A 99 -0.53 -17.88 8.53
N PRO A 100 0.20 -18.84 9.13
CA PRO A 100 0.39 -18.89 10.58
C PRO A 100 1.06 -17.65 11.15
N GLU A 101 2.04 -17.11 10.40
CA GLU A 101 2.83 -15.95 10.76
C GLU A 101 3.23 -15.20 9.48
N LEU A 102 3.04 -13.89 9.47
CA LEU A 102 3.42 -13.01 8.35
C LEU A 102 4.55 -12.08 8.80
N THR A 103 5.66 -12.06 8.07
CA THR A 103 6.84 -11.24 8.41
C THR A 103 7.05 -10.08 7.44
N TYR A 104 6.54 -10.20 6.23
CA TYR A 104 6.71 -9.23 5.15
C TYR A 104 5.48 -9.24 4.25
N ALA A 105 5.01 -8.06 3.85
CA ALA A 105 3.96 -7.89 2.86
C ALA A 105 4.33 -6.80 1.86
N SER A 106 4.11 -7.07 0.58
CA SER A 106 4.36 -6.12 -0.51
C SER A 106 3.28 -6.23 -1.57
N THR A 107 2.89 -5.08 -2.16
CA THR A 107 2.02 -5.05 -3.34
C THR A 107 2.59 -4.14 -4.41
N GLN A 108 2.47 -4.58 -5.67
CA GLN A 108 2.82 -3.83 -6.87
C GLN A 108 1.65 -3.86 -7.84
N GLY A 109 1.16 -2.71 -8.25
CA GLY A 109 0.07 -2.67 -9.21
C GLY A 109 -1.10 -1.82 -8.76
N SER A 110 -2.33 -2.29 -8.97
CA SER A 110 -3.56 -1.54 -8.66
C SER A 110 -4.62 -2.36 -7.90
N GLY A 111 -4.32 -3.57 -7.50
CA GLY A 111 -5.12 -4.33 -6.55
C GLY A 111 -4.79 -3.93 -5.12
N ASP A 112 -5.78 -4.07 -4.25
CA ASP A 112 -5.63 -3.76 -2.83
C ASP A 112 -5.08 -4.96 -2.05
N LEU A 113 -4.42 -4.69 -0.92
CA LEU A 113 -3.87 -5.70 -0.02
C LEU A 113 -4.41 -5.48 1.40
N ASP A 114 -5.30 -6.37 1.83
CA ASP A 114 -5.87 -6.36 3.18
C ASP A 114 -5.20 -7.42 4.06
N ILE A 115 -4.67 -7.01 5.22
CA ILE A 115 -4.01 -7.89 6.17
C ILE A 115 -4.75 -7.82 7.50
N ASP A 116 -5.35 -8.92 7.94
CA ASP A 116 -6.03 -9.01 9.22
C ASP A 116 -5.30 -9.96 10.19
N GLY A 117 -5.27 -9.56 11.46
CA GLY A 117 -4.64 -10.33 12.53
C GLY A 117 -3.11 -10.25 12.56
N ALA A 118 -2.50 -9.23 11.96
CA ALA A 118 -1.06 -9.02 12.01
C ALA A 118 -0.53 -8.95 13.44
N THR A 119 0.68 -9.44 13.65
CA THR A 119 1.33 -9.57 14.97
C THR A 119 2.71 -8.95 14.97
N ALA A 120 3.42 -9.07 16.08
CA ALA A 120 4.81 -8.63 16.22
C ALA A 120 5.78 -9.26 15.19
N ALA A 121 5.38 -10.29 14.47
CA ALA A 121 6.20 -10.87 13.41
C ALA A 121 6.25 -9.99 12.15
N LEU A 122 5.21 -9.19 11.88
CA LEU A 122 5.19 -8.30 10.71
C LEU A 122 6.14 -7.13 10.93
N THR A 123 7.22 -7.10 10.15
CA THR A 123 8.28 -6.09 10.26
C THR A 123 8.31 -5.13 9.07
N THR A 124 7.73 -5.51 7.93
CA THR A 124 7.88 -4.75 6.69
C THR A 124 6.58 -4.75 5.89
N VAL A 125 6.15 -3.54 5.47
CA VAL A 125 5.02 -3.34 4.57
C VAL A 125 5.43 -2.39 3.45
N PHE A 126 5.29 -2.83 2.18
CA PHE A 126 5.59 -2.02 1.00
C PHE A 126 4.37 -1.94 0.07
N ASN A 127 4.15 -0.75 -0.48
CA ASN A 127 3.18 -0.50 -1.53
C ASN A 127 3.86 0.24 -2.70
N GLU A 128 3.99 -0.45 -3.83
CA GLU A 128 4.53 0.13 -5.06
C GLU A 128 3.45 0.16 -6.15
N GLY A 129 2.64 1.20 -6.17
CA GLY A 129 1.57 1.24 -7.16
C GLY A 129 0.45 2.23 -6.87
N SER A 130 -0.78 1.81 -7.18
CA SER A 130 -1.99 2.62 -7.03
C SER A 130 -3.09 1.94 -6.20
N GLY A 131 -2.91 0.68 -5.86
CA GLY A 131 -3.76 -0.03 -4.89
C GLY A 131 -3.44 0.42 -3.48
N ASP A 132 -4.33 0.17 -2.55
CA ASP A 132 -4.17 0.52 -1.14
C ASP A 132 -3.75 -0.71 -0.31
N VAL A 133 -3.07 -0.47 0.80
CA VAL A 133 -2.75 -1.50 1.79
C VAL A 133 -3.43 -1.16 3.10
N LEU A 134 -4.18 -2.09 3.65
CA LEU A 134 -4.73 -2.01 5.00
C LEU A 134 -4.12 -3.15 5.85
N ALA A 135 -3.46 -2.81 6.94
CA ALA A 135 -2.97 -3.80 7.89
C ALA A 135 -3.53 -3.53 9.29
N THR A 136 -4.29 -4.49 9.78
CA THR A 136 -4.87 -4.46 11.13
C THR A 136 -4.30 -5.56 12.00
N GLY A 137 -4.03 -5.23 13.25
CA GLY A 137 -3.46 -6.23 14.15
C GLY A 137 -3.14 -5.71 15.53
N THR A 138 -2.26 -6.40 16.21
CA THR A 138 -1.87 -6.02 17.58
C THR A 138 -0.36 -6.14 17.78
N ALA A 139 0.23 -5.10 18.36
CA ALA A 139 1.65 -5.07 18.74
C ALA A 139 2.60 -5.40 17.56
N MET A 140 2.30 -4.86 16.36
CA MET A 140 3.16 -5.03 15.21
C MET A 140 4.50 -4.33 15.41
N ALA A 141 5.58 -5.11 15.33
CA ALA A 141 6.95 -4.61 15.51
C ALA A 141 7.53 -4.13 14.16
N LEU A 142 6.83 -3.21 13.50
CA LEU A 142 7.22 -2.71 12.20
C LEU A 142 8.55 -1.96 12.25
N GLU A 143 9.45 -2.30 11.33
CA GLU A 143 10.75 -1.68 11.12
C GLU A 143 10.75 -0.79 9.87
N GLN A 144 9.97 -1.17 8.85
CA GLN A 144 9.87 -0.44 7.59
C GLN A 144 8.45 -0.38 7.06
N ILE A 145 8.02 0.84 6.70
CA ILE A 145 6.78 1.13 5.97
C ILE A 145 7.17 2.00 4.77
N ARG A 146 6.85 1.58 3.56
CA ARG A 146 7.17 2.34 2.36
C ARG A 146 6.03 2.32 1.36
N THR A 147 5.71 3.49 0.80
CA THR A 147 4.83 3.61 -0.36
C THR A 147 5.50 4.40 -1.47
N GLU A 148 5.40 3.87 -2.70
CA GLU A 148 5.86 4.52 -3.94
C GLU A 148 4.68 4.58 -4.91
N GLY A 149 4.30 5.78 -5.33
CA GLY A 149 3.21 5.94 -6.29
C GLY A 149 2.03 6.75 -5.79
N SER A 150 0.81 6.24 -5.96
CA SER A 150 -0.43 6.96 -5.62
C SER A 150 -1.34 6.20 -4.65
N GLY A 151 -1.05 4.96 -4.38
CA GLY A 151 -1.76 4.15 -3.38
C GLY A 151 -1.39 4.53 -1.96
N GLY A 152 -2.28 4.25 -1.02
CA GLY A 152 -2.09 4.52 0.41
C GLY A 152 -1.66 3.30 1.21
N ILE A 153 -1.20 3.54 2.44
CA ILE A 153 -1.01 2.50 3.45
C ILE A 153 -1.70 2.96 4.74
N THR A 154 -2.61 2.15 5.24
CA THR A 154 -3.24 2.32 6.56
C THR A 154 -2.79 1.19 7.48
N ILE A 155 -2.23 1.52 8.63
CA ILE A 155 -1.77 0.51 9.61
C ILE A 155 -2.29 0.84 11.00
N GLU A 156 -3.00 -0.12 11.60
CA GLU A 156 -3.56 -0.01 12.95
C GLU A 156 -2.92 -1.02 13.90
N GLY A 157 -2.31 -0.52 14.98
CA GLY A 157 -1.77 -1.38 16.07
C GLY A 157 -0.26 -1.56 16.06
N ILE A 158 0.49 -0.54 15.61
CA ILE A 158 1.95 -0.50 15.71
C ILE A 158 2.36 -0.48 17.19
N ASP A 159 3.37 -1.26 17.55
CA ASP A 159 4.04 -1.23 18.86
C ASP A 159 5.50 -1.64 18.67
N THR A 160 6.37 -0.66 18.43
CA THR A 160 7.75 -0.90 18.01
C THR A 160 8.75 0.02 18.71
N ASP A 161 10.00 -0.39 18.75
CA ASP A 161 11.10 0.47 19.25
C ASP A 161 11.46 1.54 18.22
N ALA A 162 11.51 1.19 16.94
CA ALA A 162 11.85 2.14 15.89
C ALA A 162 11.23 1.72 14.55
N VAL A 163 10.69 2.69 13.81
CA VAL A 163 10.17 2.47 12.46
C VAL A 163 10.65 3.55 11.50
N VAL A 164 11.02 3.12 10.30
CA VAL A 164 11.31 4.00 9.16
C VAL A 164 10.10 4.03 8.25
N VAL A 165 9.61 5.24 7.97
CA VAL A 165 8.44 5.50 7.16
C VAL A 165 8.85 6.33 5.95
N ALA A 166 8.66 5.81 4.75
CA ALA A 166 8.98 6.52 3.51
C ALA A 166 7.76 6.59 2.59
N LEU A 167 7.42 7.80 2.16
CA LEU A 167 6.38 8.08 1.16
C LEU A 167 7.00 8.79 -0.03
N GLU A 168 6.97 8.16 -1.20
CA GLU A 168 7.45 8.72 -2.45
C GLU A 168 6.28 8.82 -3.45
N GLY A 169 5.84 10.04 -3.76
CA GLY A 169 4.75 10.25 -4.73
C GLY A 169 3.59 11.09 -4.22
N SER A 170 2.36 10.59 -4.40
CA SER A 170 1.12 11.29 -4.06
C SER A 170 0.14 10.42 -3.26
N GLY A 171 0.58 9.29 -2.82
CA GLY A 171 -0.19 8.41 -1.93
C GLY A 171 -0.37 8.99 -0.54
N GLY A 172 -1.04 8.25 0.35
CA GLY A 172 -1.25 8.62 1.74
C GLY A 172 -0.70 7.57 2.70
N LEU A 173 -0.37 7.99 3.90
CA LEU A 173 -0.08 7.11 5.03
C LEU A 173 -1.00 7.48 6.18
N ASP A 174 -1.60 6.48 6.82
CA ASP A 174 -2.40 6.61 8.04
C ASP A 174 -1.90 5.57 9.04
N LEU A 175 -1.25 6.03 10.11
CA LEU A 175 -0.52 5.16 11.02
C LEU A 175 -0.99 5.37 12.46
N SER A 176 -1.29 4.26 13.15
CA SER A 176 -1.72 4.32 14.54
C SER A 176 -1.03 3.30 15.44
N GLY A 177 -0.85 3.68 16.72
CA GLY A 177 -0.21 2.83 17.70
C GLY A 177 0.86 3.54 18.54
N ARG A 178 2.02 2.92 18.71
CA ARG A 178 3.14 3.47 19.48
C ARG A 178 4.48 3.12 18.87
N ALA A 179 5.43 4.09 18.95
CA ALA A 179 6.83 3.85 18.64
C ALA A 179 7.72 4.60 19.63
N ASN A 180 8.90 4.11 19.96
CA ASN A 180 9.86 4.91 20.71
C ASN A 180 10.54 5.94 19.80
N PHE A 181 10.82 5.56 18.56
CA PHE A 181 11.42 6.43 17.55
C PHE A 181 10.76 6.24 16.17
N VAL A 182 10.52 7.34 15.46
CA VAL A 182 10.08 7.30 14.07
C VAL A 182 10.95 8.18 13.17
N ASP A 183 11.39 7.64 12.03
CA ASP A 183 12.05 8.41 10.95
C ASP A 183 11.06 8.49 9.78
N VAL A 184 10.50 9.67 9.53
CA VAL A 184 9.52 9.92 8.47
C VAL A 184 10.16 10.72 7.35
N SER A 185 10.12 10.16 6.13
CA SER A 185 10.53 10.86 4.91
C SER A 185 9.38 10.92 3.90
N VAL A 186 8.96 12.12 3.53
CA VAL A 186 7.94 12.36 2.50
C VAL A 186 8.59 13.11 1.35
N GLU A 187 8.54 12.50 0.14
CA GLU A 187 9.04 13.09 -1.10
C GLU A 187 7.89 13.17 -2.13
N GLY A 188 7.39 14.38 -2.39
CA GLY A 188 6.31 14.60 -3.36
C GLY A 188 5.16 15.45 -2.86
N SER A 189 3.94 14.98 -3.05
CA SER A 189 2.70 15.67 -2.67
C SER A 189 1.76 14.79 -1.84
N GLY A 190 2.22 13.66 -1.41
CA GLY A 190 1.48 12.76 -0.53
C GLY A 190 1.48 13.27 0.91
N ASP A 191 0.54 12.78 1.71
CA ASP A 191 0.35 13.16 3.09
C ASP A 191 0.63 11.97 4.02
N ALA A 192 1.32 12.22 5.13
CA ALA A 192 1.55 11.23 6.19
C ALA A 192 0.80 11.67 7.46
N ASP A 193 -0.30 11.00 7.74
CA ASP A 193 -1.07 11.15 8.96
C ASP A 193 -0.64 10.09 9.97
N ALA A 194 0.01 10.52 11.02
CA ALA A 194 0.45 9.71 12.15
C ALA A 194 0.09 10.38 13.50
N GLU A 195 -1.01 11.12 13.52
CA GLU A 195 -1.50 11.74 14.76
C GLU A 195 -1.82 10.69 15.82
N ASP A 196 -2.34 9.54 15.40
CA ASP A 196 -2.67 8.42 16.27
C ASP A 196 -1.48 7.48 16.55
N LEU A 197 -0.30 7.75 15.98
CA LEU A 197 0.97 7.10 16.31
C LEU A 197 1.71 7.90 17.39
N ILE A 198 1.57 7.49 18.64
CA ILE A 198 2.25 8.16 19.76
C ILE A 198 3.72 7.75 19.77
N THR A 199 4.61 8.73 19.53
CA THR A 199 6.05 8.49 19.54
C THR A 199 6.77 9.30 20.65
N VAL A 200 7.96 8.85 21.02
CA VAL A 200 8.80 9.59 21.96
C VAL A 200 9.65 10.61 21.20
N ASP A 201 10.45 10.15 20.27
CA ASP A 201 11.33 11.00 19.47
C ASP A 201 11.09 10.77 17.98
N ALA A 202 11.30 11.80 17.16
CA ALA A 202 11.06 11.75 15.72
C ALA A 202 12.09 12.52 14.90
N ASP A 203 12.49 11.95 13.75
CA ASP A 203 13.16 12.67 12.67
C ASP A 203 12.16 12.80 11.50
N VAL A 204 11.91 14.03 11.04
CA VAL A 204 10.95 14.30 9.96
C VAL A 204 11.64 15.01 8.82
N ARG A 205 11.55 14.47 7.64
CA ARG A 205 12.01 15.09 6.39
C ARG A 205 10.87 15.19 5.39
N LEU A 206 10.52 16.42 5.03
CA LEU A 206 9.49 16.70 4.02
C LEU A 206 10.10 17.46 2.84
N LEU A 207 10.09 16.82 1.66
CA LEU A 207 10.54 17.40 0.40
C LEU A 207 9.35 17.49 -0.57
N GLY A 208 8.74 18.65 -0.69
CA GLY A 208 7.63 18.81 -1.62
C GLY A 208 6.49 19.70 -1.14
N SER A 209 5.27 19.25 -1.35
CA SER A 209 4.05 20.00 -1.04
C SER A 209 3.00 19.21 -0.27
N GLY A 210 3.35 18.03 0.15
CA GLY A 210 2.53 17.20 1.04
C GLY A 210 2.55 17.70 2.48
N SER A 211 1.92 16.97 3.39
CA SER A 211 1.88 17.28 4.82
C SER A 211 2.35 16.09 5.66
N VAL A 212 2.86 16.40 6.85
CA VAL A 212 3.15 15.39 7.87
C VAL A 212 2.50 15.82 9.17
N SER A 213 1.67 14.96 9.75
CA SER A 213 1.08 15.14 11.08
C SER A 213 1.53 13.99 11.99
N LEU A 214 2.04 14.31 13.19
CA LEU A 214 2.65 13.32 14.08
C LEU A 214 2.52 13.72 15.56
N THR A 215 2.21 12.77 16.43
CA THR A 215 2.24 12.98 17.89
C THR A 215 3.57 12.57 18.49
N VAL A 216 4.33 13.59 18.99
CA VAL A 216 5.66 13.42 19.57
C VAL A 216 5.68 13.93 21.01
N THR A 217 6.18 13.14 21.95
CA THR A 217 6.18 13.47 23.39
C THR A 217 7.53 13.92 23.95
N GLY A 218 8.62 13.67 23.24
CA GLY A 218 9.99 14.02 23.62
C GLY A 218 10.61 15.08 22.71
N SER A 219 11.34 14.69 21.69
CA SER A 219 12.01 15.61 20.75
C SER A 219 11.70 15.29 19.28
N ALA A 220 11.70 16.33 18.45
CA ALA A 220 11.54 16.21 17.01
C ALA A 220 12.60 17.06 16.27
N ASP A 221 13.33 16.42 15.33
CA ASP A 221 14.20 17.11 14.39
C ASP A 221 13.49 17.16 13.01
N VAL A 222 13.22 18.37 12.49
CA VAL A 222 12.41 18.57 11.28
C VAL A 222 13.21 19.27 10.20
N ALA A 223 13.33 18.66 9.03
CA ALA A 223 13.83 19.27 7.80
C ALA A 223 12.71 19.42 6.78
N LEU A 224 12.28 20.65 6.53
CA LEU A 224 11.21 20.99 5.58
C LEU A 224 11.81 21.74 4.37
N MET A 225 11.65 21.16 3.18
CA MET A 225 12.07 21.79 1.91
C MET A 225 10.89 21.79 0.93
N GLY A 226 10.28 22.96 0.75
CA GLY A 226 9.15 23.10 -0.17
C GLY A 226 8.02 23.98 0.33
N SER A 227 6.78 23.57 0.07
CA SER A 227 5.56 24.32 0.41
C SER A 227 4.59 23.51 1.26
N GLY A 228 4.99 22.31 1.66
CA GLY A 228 4.22 21.47 2.56
C GLY A 228 4.31 21.93 4.02
N ASP A 229 3.50 21.35 4.89
CA ASP A 229 3.44 21.71 6.30
C ASP A 229 3.74 20.48 7.19
N VAL A 230 4.36 20.72 8.33
CA VAL A 230 4.57 19.71 9.37
C VAL A 230 3.83 20.14 10.64
N GLU A 231 2.93 19.30 11.13
CA GLU A 231 2.17 19.52 12.37
C GLU A 231 2.57 18.50 13.42
N LEU A 232 3.04 18.99 14.57
CA LEU A 232 3.50 18.15 15.67
C LEU A 232 2.61 18.35 16.89
N HIS A 233 2.03 17.27 17.37
CA HIS A 233 1.20 17.22 18.59
C HIS A 233 2.00 16.68 19.77
N GLY A 234 1.54 16.93 21.00
CA GLY A 234 2.15 16.37 22.21
C GLY A 234 3.22 17.24 22.87
N ASN A 235 3.44 18.47 22.38
CA ASN A 235 4.37 19.46 22.93
C ASN A 235 5.85 19.02 22.99
N PRO A 236 6.44 18.52 21.89
CA PRO A 236 7.84 18.10 21.82
C PRO A 236 8.82 19.28 21.92
N GLN A 237 10.10 18.96 22.15
CA GLN A 237 11.22 19.89 21.91
C GLN A 237 11.57 19.82 20.42
N VAL A 238 11.37 20.91 19.68
CA VAL A 238 11.54 20.91 18.22
C VAL A 238 12.80 21.65 17.82
N THR A 239 13.61 21.00 16.98
CA THR A 239 14.64 21.63 16.13
C THR A 239 14.16 21.60 14.69
N SER A 240 14.09 22.75 14.01
CA SER A 240 13.63 22.77 12.62
C SER A 240 14.53 23.56 11.69
N ASP A 241 14.73 23.04 10.48
CA ASP A 241 15.34 23.73 9.34
C ASP A 241 14.31 23.80 8.20
N VAL A 242 13.84 25.02 7.90
CA VAL A 242 12.79 25.27 6.92
C VAL A 242 13.34 26.03 5.72
N SER A 243 13.21 25.47 4.54
CA SER A 243 13.60 26.06 3.26
C SER A 243 12.42 26.03 2.27
N GLY A 244 11.73 27.16 2.13
CA GLY A 244 10.55 27.26 1.27
C GLY A 244 9.44 28.12 1.88
N SER A 245 8.18 27.77 1.58
CA SER A 245 6.99 28.50 2.03
C SER A 245 6.15 27.70 3.02
N GLY A 246 6.55 26.49 3.34
CA GLY A 246 5.86 25.65 4.30
C GLY A 246 6.11 26.07 5.74
N GLU A 247 5.33 25.52 6.65
CA GLU A 247 5.38 25.86 8.10
C GLU A 247 5.55 24.59 8.95
N VAL A 248 6.25 24.75 10.09
CA VAL A 248 6.28 23.74 11.16
C VAL A 248 5.47 24.29 12.31
N ARG A 249 4.41 23.58 12.70
CA ARG A 249 3.51 23.94 13.81
C ARG A 249 3.62 22.95 14.95
N VAL A 250 3.40 23.41 16.16
CA VAL A 250 3.37 22.59 17.38
C VAL A 250 2.11 22.94 18.14
N ASP A 251 1.29 21.93 18.44
CA ASP A 251 0.01 22.06 19.19
C ASP A 251 0.04 21.25 20.50
#